data_219ff892a4a3ff03cb753d48d792d930
#
_entry.id   219ff892a4a3ff03cb753d48d792d930
#
_cell.length_a   1.000
_cell.length_b   1.000
_cell.length_c   1.000
_cell.angle_alpha   90.00
_cell.angle_beta   90.00
_cell.angle_gamma   90.00
#
_symmetry.space_group_name_H-M   'P 1'
#
loop_
_entity.id
_entity.type
_entity.pdbx_description
1 polymer ?
#
loop_
_entity_poly.entity_id
_entity_poly.type
_entity_poly.pdbx_seq_one_letter_code
_entity_poly.pdbx_strand_id
1 'polypeptide(L)'
;MDGGPVTARRRGLPLLLLLPLLVAGCSLSERRPDPRSLSAPSPPQGFVTAGQIDAIAGAHRPSPGPTSADLASDRQLWAREGQTPGTDRWYLAIRHVELRPAFAPQHFDCALGTRLGAAETPAVTDLFTRLGRDVEAVWQRLRAARPRPIDIGTDRAACIRLPEGDSGHGWSPSGGAALATVWAEAMADLAPDRAEQSRRIGREIGLSLSICGLAWPQDVAAGQRLGQAVWQAARTDPAYRELADAARAELTTARADPLENPACAAERLALRS
;
A
#
# COMPACT_ATOMS: atom_id res chain seq x y z
N MET A 1 24.41 80.20 19.45
CA MET A 1 25.35 80.96 18.62
C MET A 1 25.09 80.45 17.20
N ASP A 2 24.33 81.29 16.62
CA ASP A 2 24.49 81.98 15.34
C ASP A 2 24.53 80.99 14.16
N GLY A 3 23.67 81.05 13.28
CA GLY A 3 22.92 82.14 12.70
C GLY A 3 23.12 82.11 11.20
N GLY A 4 22.09 82.26 10.46
CA GLY A 4 22.17 82.89 9.16
C GLY A 4 21.58 82.12 7.97
N PRO A 5 20.61 82.71 7.31
CA PRO A 5 19.91 82.13 6.18
C PRO A 5 20.53 82.59 4.85
N VAL A 6 20.41 81.76 3.81
CA VAL A 6 20.72 82.15 2.44
C VAL A 6 19.60 81.77 1.47
N THR A 7 18.93 82.76 1.14
CA THR A 7 18.16 83.19 -0.04
C THR A 7 18.00 82.26 -1.24
N ALA A 8 16.75 82.22 -1.67
CA ALA A 8 16.20 81.72 -2.89
C ALA A 8 16.77 82.30 -4.19
N ARG A 9 16.97 81.55 -5.22
CA ARG A 9 17.04 82.00 -6.59
C ARG A 9 16.12 81.22 -7.48
N ARG A 10 15.03 81.82 -7.89
CA ARG A 10 14.14 81.40 -8.95
C ARG A 10 14.89 81.43 -10.28
N ARG A 11 14.87 80.36 -11.08
CA ARG A 11 15.12 80.46 -12.51
C ARG A 11 14.16 79.53 -13.25
N GLY A 12 13.50 80.10 -14.13
CA GLY A 12 12.73 79.85 -15.33
C GLY A 12 12.50 78.40 -15.80
N LEU A 13 11.23 78.19 -16.01
CA LEU A 13 10.65 77.01 -16.66
C LEU A 13 10.75 77.16 -18.18
N PRO A 14 11.20 76.18 -18.94
CA PRO A 14 10.78 76.10 -20.31
C PRO A 14 9.66 75.05 -20.43
N LEU A 15 8.61 75.44 -21.08
CA LEU A 15 7.42 74.70 -21.48
C LEU A 15 7.84 73.64 -22.53
N LEU A 16 7.93 72.36 -22.15
CA LEU A 16 8.11 71.27 -23.07
C LEU A 16 6.78 70.62 -23.35
N LEU A 17 6.36 70.71 -24.61
CA LEU A 17 5.20 70.06 -25.18
C LEU A 17 5.31 68.53 -24.96
N LEU A 18 4.40 67.96 -24.17
CA LEU A 18 4.18 66.50 -24.07
C LEU A 18 3.30 66.04 -25.20
N LEU A 19 3.90 65.31 -26.14
CA LEU A 19 3.22 64.51 -27.16
C LEU A 19 2.77 63.23 -26.47
N PRO A 20 1.48 62.79 -26.52
CA PRO A 20 1.08 61.51 -26.00
C PRO A 20 1.48 60.40 -26.99
N LEU A 21 2.46 59.58 -26.60
CA LEU A 21 2.71 58.31 -27.23
C LEU A 21 1.56 57.36 -26.87
N LEU A 22 0.70 57.08 -27.82
CA LEU A 22 -0.24 55.95 -27.77
C LEU A 22 0.55 54.64 -27.84
N VAL A 23 0.89 54.08 -26.69
CA VAL A 23 1.36 52.69 -26.59
C VAL A 23 0.14 51.79 -26.70
N ALA A 24 -0.08 51.21 -27.90
CA ALA A 24 -1.00 50.12 -28.09
C ALA A 24 -0.44 48.91 -27.37
N GLY A 25 -0.82 48.69 -26.11
CA GLY A 25 -0.53 47.52 -25.36
C GLY A 25 -1.31 46.30 -25.90
N CYS A 26 -0.68 45.46 -26.71
CA CYS A 26 -1.18 44.11 -26.95
C CYS A 26 -1.15 43.37 -25.65
N SER A 27 -2.27 43.35 -24.94
CA SER A 27 -2.48 42.43 -23.80
C SER A 27 -2.63 41.00 -24.36
N LEU A 28 -1.51 40.30 -24.60
CA LEU A 28 -1.49 38.85 -24.66
C LEU A 28 -1.86 38.35 -23.28
N SER A 29 -3.16 38.13 -23.08
CA SER A 29 -3.66 37.42 -21.91
C SER A 29 -3.20 35.97 -22.05
N GLU A 30 -1.96 35.67 -21.63
CA GLU A 30 -1.56 34.30 -21.37
C GLU A 30 -2.49 33.78 -20.27
N ARG A 31 -3.52 33.02 -20.68
CA ARG A 31 -4.28 32.19 -19.76
C ARG A 31 -3.27 31.23 -19.15
N ARG A 32 -2.79 31.56 -17.96
CA ARG A 32 -2.14 30.55 -17.12
C ARG A 32 -3.13 29.39 -16.99
N PRO A 33 -2.74 28.16 -17.36
CA PRO A 33 -3.58 27.01 -17.11
C PRO A 33 -3.91 26.98 -15.60
N ASP A 34 -5.20 26.84 -15.30
CA ASP A 34 -5.65 26.71 -13.91
C ASP A 34 -4.91 25.49 -13.28
N PRO A 35 -4.16 25.66 -12.20
CA PRO A 35 -3.49 24.56 -11.54
C PRO A 35 -4.45 23.43 -11.10
N ARG A 36 -5.75 23.73 -11.04
CA ARG A 36 -6.83 22.76 -10.76
C ARG A 36 -7.26 21.95 -11.98
N SER A 37 -6.83 22.31 -13.19
CA SER A 37 -7.15 21.58 -14.42
C SER A 37 -6.18 20.44 -14.73
N LEU A 38 -5.12 20.27 -13.95
CA LEU A 38 -4.33 19.05 -13.95
C LEU A 38 -5.13 18.01 -13.17
N SER A 39 -6.10 17.37 -13.82
CA SER A 39 -6.72 16.16 -13.29
C SER A 39 -5.58 15.21 -12.94
N ALA A 40 -5.44 14.89 -11.65
CA ALA A 40 -4.52 13.84 -11.24
C ALA A 40 -4.87 12.59 -12.09
N PRO A 41 -3.88 11.88 -12.61
CA PRO A 41 -4.16 10.66 -13.37
C PRO A 41 -5.06 9.78 -12.53
N SER A 42 -6.15 9.28 -13.13
CA SER A 42 -7.04 8.35 -12.45
C SER A 42 -6.21 7.20 -11.89
N PRO A 43 -6.42 6.80 -10.62
CA PRO A 43 -5.65 5.71 -10.05
C PRO A 43 -5.80 4.46 -10.92
N PRO A 44 -4.76 3.66 -11.09
CA PRO A 44 -4.79 2.47 -11.94
C PRO A 44 -5.94 1.56 -11.50
N GLN A 45 -6.70 1.05 -12.48
CA GLN A 45 -7.79 0.10 -12.21
C GLN A 45 -7.20 -1.28 -11.92
N GLY A 46 -7.94 -2.10 -11.16
CA GLY A 46 -7.63 -3.52 -10.99
C GLY A 46 -7.88 -4.34 -12.26
N PHE A 47 -7.78 -5.64 -12.13
CA PHE A 47 -7.97 -6.62 -13.22
C PHE A 47 -9.32 -7.34 -13.13
N VAL A 48 -9.92 -7.34 -11.92
CA VAL A 48 -11.15 -8.09 -11.64
C VAL A 48 -12.38 -7.28 -12.01
N THR A 49 -13.26 -7.85 -12.81
CA THR A 49 -14.50 -7.18 -13.24
C THR A 49 -15.51 -7.03 -12.09
N ALA A 50 -16.45 -6.11 -12.22
CA ALA A 50 -17.50 -5.89 -11.22
C ALA A 50 -18.31 -7.17 -10.93
N GLY A 51 -18.63 -7.96 -11.96
CA GLY A 51 -19.35 -9.23 -11.78
C GLY A 51 -18.53 -10.28 -11.01
N GLN A 52 -17.22 -10.35 -11.26
CA GLN A 52 -16.32 -11.22 -10.50
C GLN A 52 -16.16 -10.75 -9.05
N ILE A 53 -16.07 -9.42 -8.82
CA ILE A 53 -16.04 -8.84 -7.47
C ILE A 53 -17.28 -9.27 -6.69
N ASP A 54 -18.48 -9.14 -7.27
CA ASP A 54 -19.73 -9.51 -6.63
C ASP A 54 -19.81 -11.03 -6.36
N ALA A 55 -19.33 -11.85 -7.30
CA ALA A 55 -19.29 -13.32 -7.14
C ALA A 55 -18.32 -13.73 -6.02
N ILE A 56 -17.11 -13.18 -5.99
CA ILE A 56 -16.11 -13.46 -4.95
C ILE A 56 -16.65 -13.01 -3.58
N ALA A 57 -17.18 -11.79 -3.48
CA ALA A 57 -17.76 -11.29 -2.24
C ALA A 57 -18.94 -12.17 -1.77
N GLY A 58 -19.78 -12.63 -2.69
CA GLY A 58 -20.86 -13.57 -2.40
C GLY A 58 -20.39 -14.89 -1.79
N ALA A 59 -19.32 -15.47 -2.36
CA ALA A 59 -18.74 -16.74 -1.93
C ALA A 59 -17.97 -16.65 -0.59
N HIS A 60 -17.44 -15.46 -0.25
CA HIS A 60 -16.61 -15.23 0.94
C HIS A 60 -17.33 -14.45 2.03
N ARG A 61 -18.65 -14.45 2.03
CA ARG A 61 -19.43 -13.81 3.11
C ARG A 61 -19.01 -14.38 4.46
N PRO A 62 -18.74 -13.53 5.45
CA PRO A 62 -18.43 -14.00 6.79
C PRO A 62 -19.57 -14.86 7.31
N SER A 63 -19.24 -16.01 7.89
CA SER A 63 -20.15 -16.78 8.73
C SER A 63 -20.71 -15.93 9.87
N PRO A 64 -21.82 -16.29 10.49
CA PRO A 64 -22.19 -15.73 11.78
C PRO A 64 -20.94 -15.81 12.69
N GLY A 65 -20.72 -14.77 13.49
CA GLY A 65 -19.47 -14.55 14.19
C GLY A 65 -18.80 -15.74 14.86
N PRO A 66 -17.51 -15.61 15.26
CA PRO A 66 -16.80 -16.68 15.92
C PRO A 66 -17.59 -17.17 17.12
N THR A 67 -17.65 -18.48 17.27
CA THR A 67 -18.18 -19.09 18.48
C THR A 67 -17.22 -18.83 19.64
N SER A 68 -17.67 -19.05 20.88
CA SER A 68 -16.79 -19.00 22.05
C SER A 68 -15.63 -20.01 21.92
N ALA A 69 -15.83 -21.14 21.28
CA ALA A 69 -14.81 -22.14 21.00
C ALA A 69 -13.77 -21.62 19.99
N ASP A 70 -14.19 -20.92 18.93
CA ASP A 70 -13.29 -20.30 17.96
C ASP A 70 -12.41 -19.24 18.63
N LEU A 71 -12.99 -18.39 19.47
CA LEU A 71 -12.25 -17.38 20.23
C LEU A 71 -11.28 -17.99 21.22
N ALA A 72 -11.63 -19.11 21.85
CA ALA A 72 -10.71 -19.84 22.74
C ALA A 72 -9.53 -20.42 21.96
N SER A 73 -9.79 -21.01 20.78
CA SER A 73 -8.76 -21.52 19.88
C SER A 73 -7.81 -20.40 19.41
N ASP A 74 -8.35 -19.27 19.00
CA ASP A 74 -7.55 -18.11 18.58
C ASP A 74 -6.65 -17.58 19.69
N ARG A 75 -7.19 -17.48 20.94
CA ARG A 75 -6.40 -17.09 22.11
C ARG A 75 -5.27 -18.09 22.41
N GLN A 76 -5.53 -19.39 22.28
CA GLN A 76 -4.50 -20.42 22.45
C GLN A 76 -3.41 -20.32 21.39
N LEU A 77 -3.78 -20.07 20.14
CA LEU A 77 -2.82 -19.86 19.06
C LEU A 77 -1.97 -18.61 19.34
N TRP A 78 -2.59 -17.53 19.75
CA TRP A 78 -1.88 -16.32 20.14
C TRP A 78 -0.89 -16.53 21.29
N ALA A 79 -1.25 -17.33 22.29
CA ALA A 79 -0.37 -17.62 23.42
C ALA A 79 0.87 -18.45 22.99
N ARG A 80 0.74 -19.27 21.95
CA ARG A 80 1.83 -20.12 21.43
C ARG A 80 2.79 -19.38 20.50
N GLU A 81 2.28 -18.45 19.70
CA GLU A 81 3.05 -17.78 18.63
C GLU A 81 4.05 -16.71 19.13
N GLY A 82 4.41 -16.78 20.41
CA GLY A 82 5.55 -16.03 20.95
C GLY A 82 5.48 -14.51 20.75
N GLN A 83 4.40 -13.90 21.21
CA GLN A 83 4.10 -12.48 20.96
C GLN A 83 4.77 -11.56 21.97
N THR A 84 5.96 -11.91 22.37
CA THR A 84 6.72 -11.11 23.34
C THR A 84 7.30 -9.90 22.61
N PRO A 85 6.92 -8.67 23.00
CA PRO A 85 7.54 -7.46 22.49
C PRO A 85 9.07 -7.52 22.63
N GLY A 86 9.78 -7.07 21.59
CA GLY A 86 11.26 -7.05 21.63
C GLY A 86 11.93 -8.30 21.07
N THR A 87 11.18 -9.32 20.65
CA THR A 87 11.77 -10.48 19.93
C THR A 87 11.96 -10.17 18.44
N ASP A 88 12.86 -10.90 17.77
CA ASP A 88 13.09 -10.77 16.33
C ASP A 88 11.80 -11.01 15.53
N ARG A 89 10.99 -11.98 15.97
CA ARG A 89 9.69 -12.28 15.33
C ARG A 89 8.70 -11.13 15.47
N TRP A 90 8.69 -10.44 16.61
CA TRP A 90 7.85 -9.27 16.85
C TRP A 90 8.29 -8.06 15.99
N TYR A 91 9.60 -7.79 15.87
CA TYR A 91 10.12 -6.75 15.00
C TYR A 91 9.84 -7.05 13.52
N LEU A 92 9.95 -8.32 13.12
CA LEU A 92 9.56 -8.73 11.78
C LEU A 92 8.07 -8.50 11.52
N ALA A 93 7.21 -8.77 12.54
CA ALA A 93 5.78 -8.54 12.42
C ALA A 93 5.46 -7.05 12.21
N ILE A 94 6.15 -6.14 12.90
CA ILE A 94 6.01 -4.68 12.68
C ILE A 94 6.33 -4.30 11.23
N ARG A 95 7.37 -4.89 10.63
CA ARG A 95 7.70 -4.65 9.22
C ARG A 95 6.63 -5.20 8.29
N HIS A 96 6.15 -6.40 8.55
CA HIS A 96 5.18 -7.10 7.70
C HIS A 96 3.80 -6.42 7.65
N VAL A 97 3.43 -5.62 8.64
CA VAL A 97 2.13 -4.90 8.62
C VAL A 97 2.16 -3.60 7.80
N GLU A 98 3.31 -3.24 7.22
CA GLU A 98 3.39 -2.19 6.21
C GLU A 98 2.93 -2.73 4.85
N LEU A 99 1.65 -2.56 4.55
CA LEU A 99 1.00 -3.14 3.37
C LEU A 99 0.66 -2.11 2.28
N ARG A 100 1.26 -0.92 2.32
CA ARG A 100 1.10 0.02 1.21
C ARG A 100 1.80 -0.51 -0.03
N PRO A 101 1.18 -0.49 -1.23
CA PRO A 101 1.74 -1.10 -2.45
C PRO A 101 3.15 -0.60 -2.81
N ALA A 102 3.49 0.64 -2.47
CA ALA A 102 4.82 1.20 -2.73
C ALA A 102 5.94 0.53 -1.91
N PHE A 103 5.62 -0.11 -0.78
CA PHE A 103 6.58 -0.74 0.13
C PHE A 103 6.43 -2.26 0.21
N ALA A 104 5.25 -2.77 -0.08
CA ALA A 104 4.94 -4.19 0.05
C ALA A 104 5.84 -5.13 -0.79
N PRO A 105 6.33 -4.77 -1.99
CA PRO A 105 7.27 -5.61 -2.73
C PRO A 105 8.53 -5.96 -1.93
N GLN A 106 9.02 -5.05 -1.07
CA GLN A 106 10.24 -5.24 -0.27
C GLN A 106 10.14 -6.40 0.74
N HIS A 107 8.94 -6.85 1.09
CA HIS A 107 8.77 -8.05 1.92
C HIS A 107 9.27 -9.32 1.23
N PHE A 108 9.39 -9.30 -0.08
CA PHE A 108 9.83 -10.44 -0.89
C PHE A 108 11.31 -10.37 -1.29
N ASP A 109 12.03 -9.31 -0.91
CA ASP A 109 13.45 -9.11 -1.25
C ASP A 109 14.28 -10.34 -0.92
N CYS A 110 14.16 -10.83 0.30
CA CYS A 110 14.96 -11.96 0.79
C CYS A 110 14.53 -13.29 0.16
N ALA A 111 13.27 -13.46 -0.17
CA ALA A 111 12.75 -14.64 -0.85
C ALA A 111 13.26 -14.72 -2.28
N LEU A 112 13.34 -13.59 -2.97
CA LEU A 112 13.75 -13.50 -4.37
C LEU A 112 15.25 -13.23 -4.56
N GLY A 113 15.94 -12.82 -3.48
CA GLY A 113 17.39 -12.55 -3.52
C GLY A 113 17.75 -11.28 -4.28
N THR A 114 16.85 -10.31 -4.37
CA THR A 114 17.08 -9.02 -5.04
C THR A 114 16.29 -7.91 -4.35
N ARG A 115 16.63 -6.64 -4.65
CA ARG A 115 15.88 -5.49 -4.16
C ARG A 115 14.67 -5.22 -5.05
N LEU A 116 13.51 -5.00 -4.41
CA LEU A 116 12.26 -4.68 -5.07
C LEU A 116 11.76 -3.31 -4.63
N GLY A 117 11.10 -2.59 -5.52
CA GLY A 117 10.52 -1.28 -5.21
C GLY A 117 10.21 -0.48 -6.46
N ALA A 118 9.62 0.70 -6.27
CA ALA A 118 9.19 1.55 -7.39
C ALA A 118 10.33 2.04 -8.27
N ALA A 119 11.56 2.13 -7.75
CA ALA A 119 12.73 2.54 -8.52
C ALA A 119 13.35 1.35 -9.26
N GLU A 120 13.45 0.19 -8.62
CA GLU A 120 14.12 -0.99 -9.15
C GLU A 120 13.20 -1.84 -10.03
N THR A 121 11.94 -1.97 -9.64
CA THR A 121 10.95 -2.84 -10.30
C THR A 121 9.58 -2.16 -10.38
N PRO A 122 9.43 -1.10 -11.21
CA PRO A 122 8.20 -0.33 -11.32
C PRO A 122 6.99 -1.17 -11.80
N ALA A 123 7.16 -2.12 -12.71
CA ALA A 123 6.06 -2.97 -13.16
C ALA A 123 5.59 -3.94 -12.05
N VAL A 124 6.51 -4.43 -11.20
CA VAL A 124 6.13 -5.20 -9.99
C VAL A 124 5.31 -4.33 -9.04
N THR A 125 5.71 -3.08 -8.84
CA THR A 125 5.00 -2.13 -7.97
C THR A 125 3.61 -1.79 -8.52
N ASP A 126 3.47 -1.61 -9.85
CA ASP A 126 2.17 -1.40 -10.50
C ASP A 126 1.28 -2.63 -10.37
N LEU A 127 1.82 -3.82 -10.58
CA LEU A 127 1.11 -5.09 -10.40
C LEU A 127 0.54 -5.20 -8.96
N PHE A 128 1.35 -4.90 -7.95
CA PHE A 128 0.91 -4.89 -6.55
C PHE A 128 -0.18 -3.85 -6.29
N THR A 129 -0.05 -2.67 -6.88
CA THR A 129 -1.04 -1.60 -6.76
C THR A 129 -2.39 -2.02 -7.35
N ARG A 130 -2.40 -2.59 -8.53
CA ARG A 130 -3.62 -3.00 -9.22
C ARG A 130 -4.28 -4.20 -8.54
N LEU A 131 -3.51 -5.23 -8.15
CA LEU A 131 -4.02 -6.34 -7.35
C LEU A 131 -4.57 -5.89 -6.00
N GLY A 132 -3.91 -4.90 -5.37
CA GLY A 132 -4.40 -4.29 -4.14
C GLY A 132 -5.76 -3.61 -4.32
N ARG A 133 -6.01 -2.97 -5.47
CA ARG A 133 -7.33 -2.42 -5.83
C ARG A 133 -8.40 -3.49 -5.95
N ASP A 134 -8.07 -4.62 -6.53
CA ASP A 134 -9.00 -5.75 -6.65
C ASP A 134 -9.41 -6.29 -5.27
N VAL A 135 -8.42 -6.51 -4.39
CA VAL A 135 -8.70 -6.93 -3.01
C VAL A 135 -9.57 -5.91 -2.29
N GLU A 136 -9.22 -4.63 -2.38
CA GLU A 136 -9.98 -3.55 -1.75
C GLU A 136 -11.43 -3.50 -2.26
N ALA A 137 -11.64 -3.64 -3.57
CA ALA A 137 -12.98 -3.62 -4.16
C ALA A 137 -13.87 -4.77 -3.63
N VAL A 138 -13.32 -6.00 -3.54
CA VAL A 138 -14.04 -7.14 -2.97
C VAL A 138 -14.30 -6.94 -1.48
N TRP A 139 -13.30 -6.46 -0.75
CA TRP A 139 -13.39 -6.24 0.69
C TRP A 139 -14.43 -5.17 1.05
N GLN A 140 -14.51 -4.09 0.29
CA GLN A 140 -15.55 -3.05 0.44
C GLN A 140 -16.97 -3.63 0.23
N ARG A 141 -17.15 -4.54 -0.71
CA ARG A 141 -18.44 -5.25 -0.89
C ARG A 141 -18.80 -6.11 0.32
N LEU A 142 -17.84 -6.78 0.91
CA LEU A 142 -18.05 -7.59 2.11
C LEU A 142 -18.42 -6.73 3.31
N ARG A 143 -17.73 -5.60 3.51
CA ARG A 143 -18.04 -4.63 4.57
C ARG A 143 -19.42 -4.01 4.45
N ALA A 144 -19.80 -3.61 3.24
CA ALA A 144 -21.12 -3.03 2.98
C ALA A 144 -22.25 -4.02 3.27
N ALA A 145 -22.02 -5.31 3.01
CA ALA A 145 -23.04 -6.34 3.23
C ALA A 145 -23.22 -6.71 4.72
N ARG A 146 -22.16 -6.66 5.52
CA ARG A 146 -22.19 -7.02 6.95
C ARG A 146 -21.05 -6.30 7.70
N PRO A 147 -21.28 -5.08 8.17
CA PRO A 147 -20.30 -4.41 9.01
C PRO A 147 -20.17 -5.18 10.33
N ARG A 148 -19.05 -5.79 10.55
CA ARG A 148 -18.73 -6.47 11.80
C ARG A 148 -17.28 -6.15 12.17
N PRO A 149 -17.08 -5.14 13.03
CA PRO A 149 -15.77 -4.94 13.63
C PRO A 149 -15.43 -6.14 14.51
N ILE A 150 -14.22 -6.63 14.43
CA ILE A 150 -13.68 -7.57 15.40
C ILE A 150 -13.29 -6.76 16.62
N ASP A 151 -13.89 -7.07 17.74
CA ASP A 151 -13.37 -6.62 19.03
C ASP A 151 -12.14 -7.48 19.33
N ILE A 152 -10.96 -6.94 19.04
CA ILE A 152 -9.67 -7.62 19.30
C ILE A 152 -9.36 -7.58 20.81
N GLY A 153 -10.28 -7.06 21.62
CA GLY A 153 -10.13 -6.96 23.07
C GLY A 153 -9.06 -5.94 23.49
N THR A 154 -9.32 -5.25 24.57
CA THR A 154 -8.43 -4.21 25.11
C THR A 154 -7.15 -4.78 25.72
N ASP A 155 -7.01 -6.11 25.81
CA ASP A 155 -5.94 -6.78 26.55
C ASP A 155 -4.60 -6.86 25.80
N ARG A 156 -4.54 -6.41 24.56
CA ARG A 156 -3.31 -6.45 23.75
C ARG A 156 -3.04 -5.11 23.07
N ALA A 157 -1.86 -4.58 23.35
CA ALA A 157 -1.36 -3.47 22.55
C ALA A 157 -1.04 -3.93 21.14
N ALA A 158 -1.59 -3.26 20.13
CA ALA A 158 -1.15 -3.47 18.76
C ALA A 158 0.34 -3.11 18.61
N CYS A 159 1.08 -3.82 17.72
CA CYS A 159 2.48 -3.50 17.45
C CYS A 159 2.68 -2.08 16.91
N ILE A 160 1.66 -1.53 16.26
CA ILE A 160 1.66 -0.20 15.67
C ILE A 160 0.52 0.62 16.25
N ARG A 161 0.70 1.93 16.31
CA ARG A 161 -0.40 2.84 16.64
C ARG A 161 -1.36 2.89 15.44
N LEU A 162 -2.61 2.51 15.66
CA LEU A 162 -3.66 2.68 14.66
C LEU A 162 -4.10 4.15 14.63
N PRO A 163 -4.41 4.72 13.45
CA PRO A 163 -5.05 6.03 13.36
C PRO A 163 -6.37 6.04 14.13
N GLU A 164 -6.69 7.17 14.77
CA GLU A 164 -7.98 7.35 15.45
C GLU A 164 -9.12 7.18 14.42
N GLY A 165 -10.08 6.33 14.74
CA GLY A 165 -11.19 6.01 13.86
C GLY A 165 -10.89 5.00 12.76
N ASP A 166 -9.67 4.48 12.66
CA ASP A 166 -9.35 3.37 11.76
C ASP A 166 -9.91 2.06 12.30
N SER A 167 -11.17 1.80 11.95
CA SER A 167 -11.82 0.51 12.19
C SER A 167 -11.47 -0.53 11.11
N GLY A 168 -10.50 -0.23 10.22
CA GLY A 168 -10.12 -1.11 9.11
C GLY A 168 -9.43 -2.39 9.56
N HIS A 169 -8.84 -2.37 10.74
CA HIS A 169 -8.24 -3.52 11.39
C HIS A 169 -9.33 -4.26 12.21
N GLY A 170 -9.25 -5.58 12.17
CA GLY A 170 -10.22 -6.38 12.90
C GLY A 170 -11.51 -6.74 12.17
N TRP A 171 -11.59 -6.53 10.85
CA TRP A 171 -12.71 -6.99 10.03
C TRP A 171 -12.48 -8.41 9.51
N SER A 172 -13.55 -9.21 9.47
CA SER A 172 -13.55 -10.53 8.86
C SER A 172 -14.14 -10.47 7.44
N PRO A 173 -13.48 -11.07 6.44
CA PRO A 173 -12.12 -11.60 6.43
C PRO A 173 -11.04 -10.51 6.55
N SER A 174 -9.81 -10.87 6.97
CA SER A 174 -8.70 -9.92 7.04
C SER A 174 -8.29 -9.41 5.65
N GLY A 175 -8.47 -8.12 5.40
CA GLY A 175 -8.04 -7.47 4.15
C GLY A 175 -6.51 -7.51 3.97
N GLY A 176 -5.75 -7.32 5.05
CA GLY A 176 -4.30 -7.41 5.01
C GLY A 176 -3.78 -8.80 4.66
N ALA A 177 -4.42 -9.86 5.16
CA ALA A 177 -4.07 -11.23 4.80
C ALA A 177 -4.44 -11.55 3.33
N ALA A 178 -5.54 -10.97 2.82
CA ALA A 178 -5.89 -11.08 1.41
C ALA A 178 -4.87 -10.37 0.51
N LEU A 179 -4.42 -9.17 0.88
CA LEU A 179 -3.34 -8.45 0.18
C LEU A 179 -2.05 -9.28 0.15
N ALA A 180 -1.59 -9.75 1.30
CA ALA A 180 -0.38 -10.55 1.41
C ALA A 180 -0.44 -11.81 0.52
N THR A 181 -1.60 -12.45 0.44
CA THR A 181 -1.80 -13.67 -0.37
C THR A 181 -1.80 -13.35 -1.86
N VAL A 182 -2.55 -12.35 -2.31
CA VAL A 182 -2.61 -12.01 -3.74
C VAL A 182 -1.23 -11.62 -4.26
N TRP A 183 -0.44 -10.89 -3.48
CA TRP A 183 0.93 -10.51 -3.85
C TRP A 183 1.89 -11.71 -3.83
N ALA A 184 1.78 -12.59 -2.85
CA ALA A 184 2.59 -13.79 -2.79
C ALA A 184 2.34 -14.74 -3.98
N GLU A 185 1.09 -14.89 -4.41
CA GLU A 185 0.74 -15.66 -5.59
C GLU A 185 1.25 -15.00 -6.88
N ALA A 186 1.15 -13.66 -6.98
CA ALA A 186 1.73 -12.94 -8.10
C ALA A 186 3.26 -13.15 -8.16
N MET A 187 3.97 -13.03 -7.03
CA MET A 187 5.41 -13.30 -6.97
C MET A 187 5.76 -14.75 -7.31
N ALA A 188 4.93 -15.71 -6.89
CA ALA A 188 5.10 -17.11 -7.25
C ALA A 188 4.92 -17.37 -8.76
N ASP A 189 4.04 -16.61 -9.42
CA ASP A 189 3.85 -16.63 -10.88
C ASP A 189 5.03 -15.96 -11.62
N LEU A 190 5.56 -14.86 -11.09
CA LEU A 190 6.69 -14.14 -11.70
C LEU A 190 8.01 -14.90 -11.57
N ALA A 191 8.23 -15.62 -10.45
CA ALA A 191 9.44 -16.38 -10.16
C ALA A 191 9.10 -17.80 -9.70
N PRO A 192 8.78 -18.73 -10.62
CA PRO A 192 8.38 -20.10 -10.28
C PRO A 192 9.44 -20.88 -9.47
N ASP A 193 10.72 -20.57 -9.67
CA ASP A 193 11.83 -21.14 -8.90
C ASP A 193 11.86 -20.69 -7.43
N ARG A 194 11.11 -19.64 -7.08
CA ARG A 194 10.93 -19.07 -5.75
C ARG A 194 9.49 -19.10 -5.26
N ALA A 195 8.63 -19.84 -5.92
CA ALA A 195 7.20 -19.84 -5.65
C ALA A 195 6.86 -20.21 -4.20
N GLU A 196 7.48 -21.25 -3.66
CA GLU A 196 7.21 -21.66 -2.26
C GLU A 196 7.71 -20.63 -1.25
N GLN A 197 8.88 -20.04 -1.49
CA GLN A 197 9.40 -18.97 -0.65
C GLN A 197 8.46 -17.77 -0.66
N SER A 198 7.96 -17.36 -1.84
CA SER A 198 7.02 -16.25 -1.99
C SER A 198 5.72 -16.51 -1.23
N ARG A 199 5.13 -17.70 -1.40
CA ARG A 199 3.91 -18.09 -0.66
C ARG A 199 4.14 -18.18 0.83
N ARG A 200 5.31 -18.64 1.27
CA ARG A 200 5.70 -18.63 2.68
C ARG A 200 5.68 -17.20 3.22
N ILE A 201 6.30 -16.23 2.56
CA ILE A 201 6.27 -14.82 2.99
C ILE A 201 4.83 -14.31 3.10
N GLY A 202 3.96 -14.61 2.14
CA GLY A 202 2.55 -14.24 2.23
C GLY A 202 1.84 -14.79 3.47
N ARG A 203 2.10 -16.06 3.83
CA ARG A 203 1.58 -16.67 5.05
C ARG A 203 2.14 -15.99 6.31
N GLU A 204 3.45 -15.70 6.33
CA GLU A 204 4.11 -15.04 7.45
C GLU A 204 3.64 -13.60 7.67
N ILE A 205 3.33 -12.87 6.59
CA ILE A 205 2.68 -11.55 6.69
C ILE A 205 1.29 -11.71 7.33
N GLY A 206 0.51 -12.68 6.90
CA GLY A 206 -0.78 -13.00 7.52
C GLY A 206 -0.66 -13.30 9.01
N LEU A 207 0.29 -14.14 9.41
CA LEU A 207 0.58 -14.45 10.81
C LEU A 207 1.02 -13.20 11.58
N SER A 208 1.80 -12.32 10.95
CA SER A 208 2.25 -11.06 11.54
C SER A 208 1.10 -10.13 11.91
N LEU A 209 0.01 -10.13 11.13
CA LEU A 209 -1.21 -9.39 11.48
C LEU A 209 -1.81 -9.88 12.81
N SER A 210 -1.79 -11.20 13.04
CA SER A 210 -2.24 -11.77 14.32
C SER A 210 -1.26 -11.46 15.46
N ILE A 211 0.03 -11.57 15.23
CA ILE A 211 1.07 -11.22 16.21
C ILE A 211 0.93 -9.75 16.63
N CYS A 212 0.66 -8.86 15.69
CA CYS A 212 0.45 -7.44 15.95
C CYS A 212 -0.93 -7.09 16.53
N GLY A 213 -1.80 -8.07 16.77
CA GLY A 213 -3.14 -7.82 17.30
C GLY A 213 -4.07 -7.10 16.31
N LEU A 214 -3.81 -7.21 15.01
CA LEU A 214 -4.58 -6.54 13.95
C LEU A 214 -5.66 -7.44 13.33
N ALA A 215 -5.57 -8.75 13.51
CA ALA A 215 -6.53 -9.72 13.03
C ALA A 215 -6.51 -10.99 13.88
N TRP A 216 -7.66 -11.66 13.99
CA TRP A 216 -7.73 -13.00 14.56
C TRP A 216 -7.17 -14.04 13.57
N PRO A 217 -6.55 -15.14 14.05
CA PRO A 217 -6.02 -16.20 13.17
C PRO A 217 -7.04 -16.74 12.16
N GLN A 218 -8.28 -16.96 12.57
CA GLN A 218 -9.35 -17.40 11.67
C GLN A 218 -9.71 -16.35 10.60
N ASP A 219 -9.62 -15.06 10.93
CA ASP A 219 -9.88 -13.98 9.95
C ASP A 219 -8.72 -13.85 8.97
N VAL A 220 -7.50 -14.13 9.44
CA VAL A 220 -6.32 -14.27 8.56
C VAL A 220 -6.55 -15.41 7.58
N ALA A 221 -6.94 -16.61 8.05
CA ALA A 221 -7.23 -17.74 7.18
C ALA A 221 -8.35 -17.45 6.16
N ALA A 222 -9.39 -16.73 6.59
CA ALA A 222 -10.45 -16.28 5.69
C ALA A 222 -9.95 -15.25 4.67
N GLY A 223 -9.08 -14.33 5.09
CA GLY A 223 -8.44 -13.35 4.21
C GLY A 223 -7.52 -14.02 3.18
N GLN A 224 -6.76 -15.02 3.58
CA GLN A 224 -5.93 -15.80 2.66
C GLN A 224 -6.75 -16.48 1.56
N ARG A 225 -7.90 -17.09 1.91
CA ARG A 225 -8.82 -17.67 0.90
C ARG A 225 -9.38 -16.59 -0.03
N LEU A 226 -9.70 -15.41 0.51
CA LEU A 226 -10.15 -14.28 -0.30
C LEU A 226 -9.08 -13.83 -1.28
N GLY A 227 -7.83 -13.63 -0.81
CA GLY A 227 -6.70 -13.24 -1.67
C GLY A 227 -6.43 -14.24 -2.78
N GLN A 228 -6.54 -15.54 -2.48
CA GLN A 228 -6.42 -16.61 -3.47
C GLN A 228 -7.51 -16.50 -4.54
N ALA A 229 -8.77 -16.25 -4.16
CA ALA A 229 -9.87 -16.11 -5.11
C ALA A 229 -9.70 -14.88 -6.00
N VAL A 230 -9.26 -13.74 -5.43
CA VAL A 230 -8.97 -12.52 -6.18
C VAL A 230 -7.86 -12.76 -7.20
N TRP A 231 -6.74 -13.40 -6.78
CA TRP A 231 -5.65 -13.71 -7.71
C TRP A 231 -6.08 -14.63 -8.85
N GLN A 232 -6.86 -15.70 -8.55
CA GLN A 232 -7.38 -16.59 -9.58
C GLN A 232 -8.23 -15.86 -10.61
N ALA A 233 -9.02 -14.87 -10.20
CA ALA A 233 -9.79 -14.03 -11.11
C ALA A 233 -8.89 -13.07 -11.90
N ALA A 234 -7.99 -12.34 -11.22
CA ALA A 234 -7.12 -11.35 -11.82
C ALA A 234 -6.21 -11.92 -12.92
N ARG A 235 -5.61 -13.10 -12.68
CA ARG A 235 -4.69 -13.74 -13.64
C ARG A 235 -5.33 -14.15 -14.98
N THR A 236 -6.66 -14.18 -15.06
CA THR A 236 -7.37 -14.46 -16.31
C THR A 236 -7.47 -13.26 -17.23
N ASP A 237 -7.29 -12.04 -16.69
CA ASP A 237 -7.36 -10.80 -17.43
C ASP A 237 -6.14 -10.61 -18.34
N PRO A 238 -6.32 -10.20 -19.63
CA PRO A 238 -5.22 -9.95 -20.54
C PRO A 238 -4.25 -8.87 -20.05
N ALA A 239 -4.75 -7.80 -19.39
CA ALA A 239 -3.90 -6.73 -18.87
C ALA A 239 -3.05 -7.19 -17.66
N TYR A 240 -3.54 -8.16 -16.87
CA TYR A 240 -2.71 -8.82 -15.86
C TYR A 240 -1.53 -9.53 -16.52
N ARG A 241 -1.78 -10.32 -17.57
CA ARG A 241 -0.72 -11.09 -18.24
C ARG A 241 0.33 -10.20 -18.87
N GLU A 242 -0.09 -9.12 -19.52
CA GLU A 242 0.83 -8.15 -20.11
C GLU A 242 1.72 -7.49 -19.04
N LEU A 243 1.13 -7.04 -17.94
CA LEU A 243 1.87 -6.43 -16.84
C LEU A 243 2.76 -7.45 -16.11
N ALA A 244 2.29 -8.69 -15.94
CA ALA A 244 3.08 -9.77 -15.37
C ALA A 244 4.30 -10.13 -16.23
N ASP A 245 4.19 -10.08 -17.56
CA ASP A 245 5.32 -10.31 -18.47
C ASP A 245 6.37 -9.20 -18.32
N ALA A 246 5.95 -7.94 -18.23
CA ALA A 246 6.84 -6.81 -17.97
C ALA A 246 7.51 -6.93 -16.59
N ALA A 247 6.75 -7.25 -15.55
CA ALA A 247 7.26 -7.45 -14.19
C ALA A 247 8.25 -8.62 -14.11
N ARG A 248 8.01 -9.71 -14.87
CA ARG A 248 8.93 -10.87 -14.95
C ARG A 248 10.25 -10.49 -15.60
N ALA A 249 10.23 -9.67 -16.65
CA ALA A 249 11.44 -9.17 -17.30
C ALA A 249 12.26 -8.27 -16.34
N GLU A 250 11.60 -7.35 -15.63
CA GLU A 250 12.26 -6.51 -14.61
C GLU A 250 12.87 -7.37 -13.50
N LEU A 251 12.11 -8.32 -12.97
CA LEU A 251 12.57 -9.21 -11.90
C LEU A 251 13.77 -10.05 -12.34
N THR A 252 13.78 -10.54 -13.58
CA THR A 252 14.92 -11.28 -14.16
C THR A 252 16.16 -10.39 -14.19
N THR A 253 16.02 -9.15 -14.61
CA THR A 253 17.12 -8.16 -14.64
C THR A 253 17.60 -7.83 -13.23
N ALA A 254 16.68 -7.55 -12.30
CA ALA A 254 17.01 -7.21 -10.92
C ALA A 254 17.75 -8.37 -10.21
N ARG A 255 17.39 -9.61 -10.47
CA ARG A 255 18.03 -10.81 -9.88
C ARG A 255 19.43 -11.11 -10.45
N ALA A 256 19.83 -10.47 -11.54
CA ALA A 256 21.21 -10.56 -12.03
C ALA A 256 22.21 -9.83 -11.12
N ASP A 257 21.72 -8.89 -10.28
CA ASP A 257 22.47 -8.23 -9.21
C ASP A 257 21.97 -8.73 -7.84
N PRO A 258 22.59 -9.76 -7.27
CA PRO A 258 22.11 -10.39 -6.05
C PRO A 258 22.16 -9.45 -4.86
N LEU A 259 21.10 -9.46 -4.05
CA LEU A 259 21.00 -8.66 -2.84
C LEU A 259 21.87 -9.24 -1.71
N GLU A 260 22.90 -8.53 -1.34
CA GLU A 260 23.60 -8.72 -0.08
C GLU A 260 22.95 -7.87 1.01
N ASN A 261 21.97 -8.45 1.71
CA ASN A 261 21.24 -7.74 2.79
C ASN A 261 21.35 -8.51 4.11
N PRO A 262 22.06 -7.95 5.12
CA PRO A 262 22.14 -8.55 6.45
C PRO A 262 20.75 -8.80 7.08
N ALA A 263 19.74 -7.98 6.75
CA ALA A 263 18.36 -8.16 7.21
C ALA A 263 17.77 -9.51 6.80
N CYS A 264 18.23 -10.11 5.70
CA CYS A 264 17.76 -11.44 5.29
C CYS A 264 18.24 -12.57 6.23
N ALA A 265 19.38 -12.39 6.91
CA ALA A 265 19.81 -13.32 7.95
C ALA A 265 18.92 -13.20 9.19
N ALA A 266 18.60 -11.97 9.61
CA ALA A 266 17.70 -11.70 10.73
C ALA A 266 16.28 -12.21 10.44
N GLU A 267 15.76 -11.99 9.22
CA GLU A 267 14.47 -12.53 8.78
C GLU A 267 14.42 -14.06 8.87
N ARG A 268 15.46 -14.75 8.36
CA ARG A 268 15.55 -16.21 8.45
C ARG A 268 15.58 -16.71 9.89
N LEU A 269 16.21 -16.00 10.81
CA LEU A 269 16.21 -16.34 12.23
C LEU A 269 14.81 -16.14 12.84
N ALA A 270 14.19 -14.99 12.61
CA ALA A 270 12.86 -14.68 13.07
C ALA A 270 11.78 -15.66 12.56
N LEU A 271 11.96 -16.23 11.38
CA LEU A 271 11.03 -17.22 10.80
C LEU A 271 11.31 -18.67 11.21
N ARG A 272 12.31 -18.92 12.04
CA ARG A 272 12.61 -20.28 12.61
C ARG A 272 12.12 -20.42 14.03
N SER A 273 11.91 -19.29 14.72
CA SER A 273 11.41 -19.22 16.08
C SER A 273 9.89 -19.36 16.13
#